data_69c574e190db3c09fa86f3c8b8889055
#
_entry.id   69c574e190db3c09fa86f3c8b8889055
#
_cell.length_a   1.000
_cell.length_b   1.000
_cell.length_c   1.000
_cell.angle_alpha   90.00
_cell.angle_beta   90.00
_cell.angle_gamma   90.00
#
_symmetry.space_group_name_H-M   'P 1'
#
loop_
_entity.id
_entity.type
_entity.pdbx_description
1 polymer ?
#
loop_
_entity_poly.entity_id
_entity_poly.type
_entity_poly.pdbx_seq_one_letter_code
_entity_poly.pdbx_strand_id
1 'polypeptide(L)'
;MGESISSGILAAWHVNDGDYVQKDQVLYELETDKITSEGAAEVGGIISIQVEADEEVDIGQVIASIDETVVDTPVEKVANMPEEDATVVETVDSIVPTDTLVEVKADPVDTLSPASRKAAEEAGVDTVKISGSGKDGRVMKSDIIEASKNLPSEEIATSHMPTPETGKFVATVKPSDSQGGREIRKKMSPLRRKIAERLVTATQEAAMLTTFNEVDMSEVIKLRKENQDRFVERHGLKLGFMSFFTKAVTHALQAVPEVNARIEGNEVVTQHFYDIGVAVGTDKGLMVPVLRDCDQKGFAEIEGDIISYAKAARDGTVQMSDLQGGVFTISNGGIYGSMLSTPIINYPQPAILGLHNITERAVVINGEIVARPMMYLALSYDHRLIDGKEAVTFLVKVKEAIEDPARLLFGI
;
A
#
# COMPACT_ATOMS: atom_id res chain seq x y z
N MET A 1 -12.40 0.13 29.33
CA MET A 1 -11.21 0.09 28.44
C MET A 1 -10.11 -0.68 29.17
N GLY A 2 -9.39 -1.59 28.45
CA GLY A 2 -8.33 -2.40 29.08
C GLY A 2 -7.06 -1.59 29.35
N GLU A 3 -6.25 -2.01 30.31
CA GLU A 3 -5.10 -1.29 30.88
C GLU A 3 -3.92 -0.95 29.93
N SER A 4 -4.08 -1.03 28.62
CA SER A 4 -3.00 -0.82 27.64
C SER A 4 -3.32 0.19 26.53
N ILE A 5 -4.42 0.95 26.61
CA ILE A 5 -4.80 1.93 25.58
C ILE A 5 -4.65 3.31 26.21
N SER A 6 -3.81 4.18 25.67
CA SER A 6 -3.58 5.55 26.18
C SER A 6 -4.39 6.61 25.44
N SER A 7 -4.69 6.42 24.15
CA SER A 7 -5.47 7.34 23.35
C SER A 7 -6.30 6.61 22.30
N GLY A 8 -7.30 7.27 21.71
CA GLY A 8 -8.11 6.78 20.60
C GLY A 8 -8.47 7.93 19.67
N ILE A 9 -8.96 7.62 18.48
CA ILE A 9 -9.43 8.62 17.52
C ILE A 9 -10.94 8.51 17.44
N LEU A 10 -11.61 9.64 17.54
CA LEU A 10 -13.04 9.76 17.38
C LEU A 10 -13.39 9.66 15.90
N ALA A 11 -13.73 8.45 15.43
CA ALA A 11 -13.89 8.17 14.02
C ALA A 11 -15.12 8.85 13.39
N ALA A 12 -16.24 8.85 14.09
CA ALA A 12 -17.48 9.48 13.63
C ALA A 12 -18.42 9.81 14.78
N TRP A 13 -19.24 10.85 14.60
CA TRP A 13 -20.44 11.12 15.40
C TRP A 13 -21.67 10.61 14.65
N HIS A 14 -22.57 9.92 15.35
CA HIS A 14 -23.88 9.48 14.82
C HIS A 14 -25.00 10.47 15.13
N VAL A 15 -24.68 11.57 15.83
CA VAL A 15 -25.58 12.64 16.24
C VAL A 15 -24.92 13.98 15.95
N ASN A 16 -25.72 15.05 15.80
CA ASN A 16 -25.21 16.40 15.63
C ASN A 16 -25.19 17.15 16.97
N ASP A 17 -24.36 18.21 17.04
CA ASP A 17 -24.34 19.10 18.19
C ASP A 17 -25.71 19.75 18.39
N GLY A 18 -26.22 19.66 19.61
CA GLY A 18 -27.55 20.14 19.97
C GLY A 18 -28.70 19.16 19.75
N ASP A 19 -28.46 17.95 19.26
CA ASP A 19 -29.50 16.92 19.10
C ASP A 19 -29.95 16.38 20.47
N TYR A 20 -31.22 15.97 20.54
CA TYR A 20 -31.72 15.23 21.71
C TYR A 20 -31.38 13.75 21.56
N VAL A 21 -30.70 13.20 22.56
CA VAL A 21 -30.28 11.79 22.59
C VAL A 21 -31.02 11.02 23.68
N GLN A 22 -31.30 9.76 23.43
CA GLN A 22 -31.95 8.87 24.40
C GLN A 22 -30.86 8.06 25.14
N LYS A 23 -31.19 7.59 26.32
CA LYS A 23 -30.34 6.67 27.08
C LYS A 23 -30.07 5.42 26.24
N ASP A 24 -28.82 4.93 26.23
CA ASP A 24 -28.29 3.78 25.47
C ASP A 24 -28.28 3.99 23.94
N GLN A 25 -28.54 5.20 23.44
CA GLN A 25 -28.36 5.54 22.02
C GLN A 25 -26.88 5.65 21.69
N VAL A 26 -26.46 5.01 20.60
CA VAL A 26 -25.08 5.12 20.10
C VAL A 26 -24.82 6.54 19.61
N LEU A 27 -23.77 7.18 20.15
CA LEU A 27 -23.41 8.57 19.89
C LEU A 27 -22.23 8.72 18.97
N TYR A 28 -21.20 7.89 19.13
CA TYR A 28 -19.93 8.02 18.42
C TYR A 28 -19.23 6.68 18.26
N GLU A 29 -18.32 6.64 17.31
CA GLU A 29 -17.34 5.56 17.11
C GLU A 29 -15.95 6.04 17.53
N LEU A 30 -15.30 5.27 18.40
CA LEU A 30 -13.92 5.49 18.82
C LEU A 30 -13.03 4.40 18.22
N GLU A 31 -12.11 4.79 17.38
CA GLU A 31 -11.08 3.90 16.80
C GLU A 31 -9.82 3.95 17.66
N THR A 32 -9.42 2.81 18.20
CA THR A 32 -8.18 2.67 18.96
C THR A 32 -7.15 1.86 18.14
N ASP A 33 -5.92 1.74 18.62
CA ASP A 33 -4.87 0.92 17.98
C ASP A 33 -5.26 -0.56 17.80
N LYS A 34 -6.28 -1.02 18.54
CA LYS A 34 -6.67 -2.44 18.60
C LYS A 34 -8.08 -2.74 18.16
N ILE A 35 -9.02 -1.88 18.45
CA ILE A 35 -10.46 -2.10 18.21
C ILE A 35 -11.18 -0.79 17.91
N THR A 36 -12.27 -0.87 17.16
CA THR A 36 -13.28 0.18 17.07
C THR A 36 -14.33 -0.10 18.14
N SER A 37 -14.63 0.89 18.97
CA SER A 37 -15.64 0.82 20.04
C SER A 37 -16.69 1.88 19.80
N GLU A 38 -17.96 1.51 19.98
CA GLU A 38 -19.06 2.46 19.98
C GLU A 38 -19.32 3.00 21.40
N GLY A 39 -19.53 4.30 21.51
CA GLY A 39 -19.95 4.94 22.75
C GLY A 39 -21.42 5.30 22.71
N ALA A 40 -22.15 4.93 23.78
CA ALA A 40 -23.57 5.22 23.91
C ALA A 40 -23.84 6.24 25.02
N ALA A 41 -24.98 6.94 24.94
CA ALA A 41 -25.44 7.89 25.96
C ALA A 41 -25.76 7.19 27.28
N GLU A 42 -25.19 7.64 28.39
CA GLU A 42 -25.51 7.12 29.72
C GLU A 42 -26.87 7.66 30.22
N VAL A 43 -27.27 8.82 29.73
CA VAL A 43 -28.50 9.54 30.10
C VAL A 43 -29.16 10.17 28.88
N GLY A 44 -30.46 10.48 28.96
CA GLY A 44 -31.16 11.21 27.91
C GLY A 44 -31.06 12.73 28.13
N GLY A 45 -30.89 13.50 27.03
CA GLY A 45 -30.79 14.95 27.10
C GLY A 45 -30.28 15.56 25.80
N ILE A 46 -29.98 16.85 25.80
CA ILE A 46 -29.37 17.53 24.66
C ILE A 46 -27.86 17.36 24.71
N ILE A 47 -27.28 16.83 23.64
CA ILE A 47 -25.83 16.66 23.54
C ILE A 47 -25.16 17.95 23.07
N SER A 48 -24.04 18.30 23.72
CA SER A 48 -23.11 19.34 23.26
C SER A 48 -21.76 18.72 22.98
N ILE A 49 -21.37 18.72 21.72
CA ILE A 49 -20.13 18.11 21.19
C ILE A 49 -18.98 19.09 21.44
N GLN A 50 -17.88 18.60 22.06
CA GLN A 50 -16.69 19.42 22.37
C GLN A 50 -15.47 19.06 21.53
N VAL A 51 -15.49 17.87 20.90
CA VAL A 51 -14.39 17.36 20.06
C VAL A 51 -14.96 16.97 18.70
N GLU A 52 -14.35 17.41 17.65
CA GLU A 52 -14.78 17.08 16.27
C GLU A 52 -14.42 15.64 15.90
N ALA A 53 -15.10 15.10 14.88
CA ALA A 53 -14.73 13.83 14.30
C ALA A 53 -13.32 13.91 13.69
N ASP A 54 -12.58 12.77 13.65
CA ASP A 54 -11.18 12.66 13.22
C ASP A 54 -10.15 13.30 14.19
N GLU A 55 -10.51 13.64 15.42
CA GLU A 55 -9.57 14.11 16.45
C GLU A 55 -9.13 12.97 17.38
N GLU A 56 -7.86 13.05 17.82
CA GLU A 56 -7.30 12.13 18.80
C GLU A 56 -7.71 12.57 20.22
N VAL A 57 -8.22 11.63 21.01
CA VAL A 57 -8.71 11.85 22.36
C VAL A 57 -7.99 10.95 23.36
N ASP A 58 -7.60 11.49 24.49
CA ASP A 58 -6.96 10.75 25.58
C ASP A 58 -8.00 10.11 26.52
N ILE A 59 -7.57 9.07 27.24
CA ILE A 59 -8.44 8.45 28.26
C ILE A 59 -8.77 9.47 29.34
N GLY A 60 -10.08 9.66 29.58
CA GLY A 60 -10.62 10.62 30.56
C GLY A 60 -10.85 12.02 30.02
N GLN A 61 -10.56 12.26 28.74
CA GLN A 61 -10.90 13.51 28.07
C GLN A 61 -12.42 13.60 27.88
N VAL A 62 -13.02 14.75 28.18
CA VAL A 62 -14.43 15.03 27.92
C VAL A 62 -14.58 15.33 26.42
N ILE A 63 -15.37 14.51 25.71
CA ILE A 63 -15.62 14.66 24.27
C ILE A 63 -16.97 15.30 23.97
N ALA A 64 -17.93 15.12 24.86
CA ALA A 64 -19.26 15.76 24.82
C ALA A 64 -19.86 15.85 26.22
N SER A 65 -20.86 16.68 26.37
CA SER A 65 -21.68 16.77 27.57
C SER A 65 -23.17 16.63 27.22
N ILE A 66 -23.97 16.01 28.09
CA ILE A 66 -25.41 15.85 27.89
C ILE A 66 -26.12 16.65 29.00
N ASP A 67 -27.01 17.56 28.60
CA ASP A 67 -27.83 18.35 29.50
C ASP A 67 -29.19 17.64 29.72
N GLU A 68 -29.39 17.12 30.93
CA GLU A 68 -30.59 16.36 31.33
C GLU A 68 -31.80 17.26 31.62
N THR A 69 -31.64 18.59 31.67
CA THR A 69 -32.70 19.50 32.16
C THR A 69 -33.79 19.77 31.11
N VAL A 70 -33.60 19.32 29.86
CA VAL A 70 -34.58 19.53 28.79
C VAL A 70 -35.40 18.27 28.56
N VAL A 71 -36.63 18.26 29.02
CA VAL A 71 -37.63 17.21 28.82
C VAL A 71 -38.30 17.41 27.46
N ASP A 72 -38.34 16.32 26.70
CA ASP A 72 -38.87 16.16 25.34
C ASP A 72 -40.25 16.87 25.15
N THR A 73 -40.35 17.76 24.19
CA THR A 73 -41.59 18.18 23.57
C THR A 73 -41.67 17.61 22.18
N PRO A 74 -42.62 16.73 21.83
CA PRO A 74 -42.66 16.06 20.53
C PRO A 74 -42.96 17.06 19.42
N VAL A 75 -42.01 17.23 18.49
CA VAL A 75 -42.29 17.86 17.19
C VAL A 75 -42.66 16.76 16.20
N GLU A 76 -43.92 16.79 15.73
CA GLU A 76 -44.48 15.91 14.73
C GLU A 76 -43.62 15.89 13.44
N LYS A 77 -43.15 14.71 13.06
CA LYS A 77 -42.59 14.44 11.74
C LYS A 77 -43.69 14.40 10.69
N VAL A 78 -43.71 15.36 9.80
CA VAL A 78 -44.48 15.27 8.55
C VAL A 78 -43.71 14.40 7.57
N ALA A 79 -44.32 13.27 7.28
CA ALA A 79 -43.90 12.37 6.20
C ALA A 79 -44.24 12.98 4.86
N ASN A 80 -43.30 12.91 3.92
CA ASN A 80 -43.61 12.89 2.48
C ASN A 80 -42.57 12.04 1.76
N MET A 81 -42.99 10.84 1.39
CA MET A 81 -42.52 10.12 0.19
C MET A 81 -43.29 10.64 -1.03
N PRO A 82 -42.73 10.58 -2.24
CA PRO A 82 -43.27 9.60 -3.18
C PRO A 82 -42.22 8.74 -3.89
N GLU A 83 -42.61 7.50 -4.08
CA GLU A 83 -42.16 6.54 -5.08
C GLU A 83 -42.49 7.02 -6.49
N GLU A 84 -41.72 6.50 -7.43
CA GLU A 84 -42.04 6.05 -8.82
C GLU A 84 -40.81 6.23 -9.68
N ASP A 85 -40.47 5.45 -10.62
CA ASP A 85 -40.75 4.14 -11.17
C ASP A 85 -39.70 3.86 -12.28
N ALA A 86 -39.54 2.62 -12.60
CA ALA A 86 -38.60 2.07 -13.58
C ALA A 86 -38.90 2.48 -15.02
N THR A 87 -37.88 2.45 -15.89
CA THR A 87 -37.82 1.76 -17.20
C THR A 87 -36.54 2.13 -17.96
N VAL A 88 -35.68 1.23 -18.20
CA VAL A 88 -35.29 0.39 -19.37
C VAL A 88 -35.16 1.13 -20.74
N VAL A 89 -34.03 0.81 -21.40
CA VAL A 89 -33.75 0.48 -22.80
C VAL A 89 -32.56 1.24 -23.44
N GLU A 90 -31.52 0.45 -23.71
CA GLU A 90 -30.68 0.31 -24.92
C GLU A 90 -30.49 1.50 -25.89
N THR A 91 -29.27 1.75 -26.30
CA THR A 91 -28.73 1.28 -27.60
C THR A 91 -27.30 1.74 -27.86
N VAL A 92 -26.55 0.84 -28.44
CA VAL A 92 -25.23 0.96 -29.06
C VAL A 92 -25.22 2.01 -30.16
N ASP A 93 -24.14 2.80 -30.33
CA ASP A 93 -23.56 2.92 -31.66
C ASP A 93 -22.09 3.38 -31.65
N SER A 94 -21.35 2.80 -32.57
CA SER A 94 -19.94 2.96 -32.82
C SER A 94 -19.65 4.23 -33.63
N ILE A 95 -18.60 4.98 -33.27
CA ILE A 95 -17.95 5.90 -34.24
C ILE A 95 -16.44 5.89 -34.00
N VAL A 96 -15.71 5.50 -35.04
CA VAL A 96 -14.25 5.58 -35.21
C VAL A 96 -13.90 7.06 -35.56
N PRO A 97 -12.85 7.64 -34.96
CA PRO A 97 -12.41 8.98 -35.36
C PRO A 97 -11.35 8.95 -36.46
N THR A 98 -11.57 9.82 -37.37
CA THR A 98 -10.70 10.18 -38.49
C THR A 98 -9.54 11.07 -38.03
N ASP A 99 -8.40 10.79 -38.56
CA ASP A 99 -7.12 11.48 -38.53
C ASP A 99 -7.21 12.97 -38.82
N THR A 100 -6.62 13.82 -37.99
CA THR A 100 -6.33 15.21 -38.36
C THR A 100 -4.98 15.61 -37.80
N LEU A 101 -4.01 15.72 -38.69
CA LEU A 101 -2.67 16.24 -38.45
C LEU A 101 -2.74 17.70 -37.99
N VAL A 102 -2.25 17.99 -36.79
CA VAL A 102 -2.00 19.35 -36.29
C VAL A 102 -0.51 19.63 -36.32
N GLU A 103 -0.12 20.59 -37.12
CA GLU A 103 1.21 21.19 -37.22
C GLU A 103 1.64 21.76 -35.85
N VAL A 104 2.69 21.20 -35.26
CA VAL A 104 3.30 21.70 -34.02
C VAL A 104 4.33 22.75 -34.38
N LYS A 105 4.10 24.00 -34.03
CA LYS A 105 5.12 25.07 -34.03
C LYS A 105 6.16 24.75 -32.94
N ALA A 106 7.43 24.66 -33.33
CA ALA A 106 8.57 24.40 -32.48
C ALA A 106 8.79 25.55 -31.48
N ASP A 107 8.95 25.21 -30.22
CA ASP A 107 9.32 26.08 -29.12
C ASP A 107 10.82 26.46 -29.21
N PRO A 108 11.24 27.67 -28.72
CA PRO A 108 12.58 28.22 -28.90
C PRO A 108 13.70 27.53 -28.08
N VAL A 109 13.45 26.41 -27.41
CA VAL A 109 14.41 25.72 -26.54
C VAL A 109 15.42 24.83 -27.30
N ASP A 110 15.24 24.62 -28.59
CA ASP A 110 16.05 23.65 -29.37
C ASP A 110 17.27 24.25 -30.09
N THR A 111 17.65 25.50 -29.79
CA THR A 111 18.79 26.19 -30.42
C THR A 111 20.11 26.11 -29.65
N LEU A 112 20.15 25.49 -28.47
CA LEU A 112 21.37 25.38 -27.66
C LEU A 112 22.18 24.13 -28.04
N SER A 113 23.51 24.30 -28.21
CA SER A 113 24.41 23.14 -28.37
C SER A 113 24.47 22.30 -27.09
N PRO A 114 24.78 20.98 -27.17
CA PRO A 114 24.91 20.14 -25.97
C PRO A 114 25.92 20.68 -24.95
N ALA A 115 27.01 21.34 -25.42
CA ALA A 115 28.01 21.94 -24.57
C ALA A 115 27.53 23.22 -23.88
N SER A 116 26.69 24.05 -24.54
CA SER A 116 26.08 25.24 -23.95
C SER A 116 25.00 24.86 -22.94
N ARG A 117 24.22 23.81 -23.20
CA ARG A 117 23.20 23.30 -22.25
C ARG A 117 23.82 22.83 -20.94
N LYS A 118 24.91 22.02 -21.03
CA LYS A 118 25.65 21.56 -19.85
C LYS A 118 26.27 22.70 -19.05
N ALA A 119 26.83 23.72 -19.73
CA ALA A 119 27.41 24.89 -19.05
C ALA A 119 26.36 25.77 -18.36
N ALA A 120 25.14 25.88 -18.90
CA ALA A 120 24.05 26.61 -18.28
C ALA A 120 23.53 25.90 -17.02
N GLU A 121 23.44 24.57 -17.06
CA GLU A 121 23.02 23.73 -15.93
C GLU A 121 24.05 23.78 -14.79
N GLU A 122 25.36 23.68 -15.11
CA GLU A 122 26.45 23.81 -14.13
C GLU A 122 26.58 25.20 -13.50
N ALA A 123 26.23 26.26 -14.26
CA ALA A 123 26.30 27.64 -13.78
C ALA A 123 25.00 28.18 -13.15
N GLY A 124 23.91 27.42 -13.20
CA GLY A 124 22.59 27.82 -12.66
C GLY A 124 22.00 29.07 -13.33
N VAL A 125 22.29 29.30 -14.61
CA VAL A 125 21.93 30.55 -15.32
C VAL A 125 20.75 30.27 -16.27
N ASP A 126 19.71 31.14 -16.18
CA ASP A 126 18.54 31.07 -17.04
C ASP A 126 18.86 31.56 -18.47
N THR A 127 18.95 30.63 -19.40
CA THR A 127 19.34 30.89 -20.80
C THR A 127 18.34 31.74 -21.61
N VAL A 128 17.12 31.89 -21.14
CA VAL A 128 16.07 32.70 -21.77
C VAL A 128 16.42 34.22 -21.68
N LYS A 129 17.25 34.61 -20.70
CA LYS A 129 17.64 36.00 -20.43
C LYS A 129 19.01 36.41 -21.00
N ILE A 130 19.67 35.47 -21.71
CA ILE A 130 21.02 35.72 -22.27
C ILE A 130 20.89 36.03 -23.76
N SER A 131 21.47 37.15 -24.20
CA SER A 131 21.64 37.49 -25.62
C SER A 131 22.82 36.71 -26.20
N GLY A 132 22.55 35.80 -27.16
CA GLY A 132 23.61 34.97 -27.76
C GLY A 132 24.49 35.74 -28.75
N SER A 133 25.81 35.59 -28.64
CA SER A 133 26.81 36.19 -29.54
C SER A 133 27.11 35.35 -30.79
N GLY A 134 26.54 34.15 -30.90
CA GLY A 134 26.75 33.24 -32.04
C GLY A 134 26.00 33.62 -33.30
N LYS A 135 26.34 32.96 -34.43
CA LYS A 135 25.67 33.16 -35.71
C LYS A 135 24.17 32.84 -35.57
N ASP A 136 23.32 33.74 -36.06
CA ASP A 136 21.85 33.68 -35.96
C ASP A 136 21.31 33.79 -34.51
N GLY A 137 22.05 34.51 -33.60
CA GLY A 137 21.59 34.77 -32.24
C GLY A 137 21.72 33.56 -31.28
N ARG A 138 22.52 32.57 -31.61
CA ARG A 138 22.71 31.37 -30.75
C ARG A 138 23.55 31.71 -29.53
N VAL A 139 23.12 31.23 -28.36
CA VAL A 139 23.85 31.36 -27.11
C VAL A 139 25.03 30.40 -27.10
N MET A 140 26.21 30.94 -26.99
CA MET A 140 27.48 30.22 -26.91
C MET A 140 27.88 29.94 -25.47
N LYS A 141 28.77 28.98 -25.22
CA LYS A 141 29.30 28.67 -23.88
C LYS A 141 29.98 29.88 -23.23
N SER A 142 30.61 30.74 -24.02
CA SER A 142 31.23 32.02 -23.54
C SER A 142 30.23 32.97 -22.93
N ASP A 143 29.03 33.08 -23.54
CA ASP A 143 27.98 34.00 -23.09
C ASP A 143 27.41 33.56 -21.74
N ILE A 144 27.33 32.26 -21.49
CA ILE A 144 26.88 31.66 -20.23
C ILE A 144 27.91 31.90 -19.11
N ILE A 145 29.22 31.75 -19.41
CA ILE A 145 30.31 32.01 -18.46
C ILE A 145 30.39 33.50 -18.11
N GLU A 146 30.14 34.39 -19.07
CA GLU A 146 30.14 35.84 -18.84
C GLU A 146 28.90 36.27 -18.01
N ALA A 147 27.74 35.71 -18.30
CA ALA A 147 26.54 35.92 -17.51
C ALA A 147 26.66 35.41 -16.06
N SER A 148 27.37 34.31 -15.83
CA SER A 148 27.62 33.76 -14.49
C SER A 148 28.54 34.63 -13.63
N LYS A 149 29.43 35.44 -14.24
CA LYS A 149 30.33 36.37 -13.55
C LYS A 149 29.64 37.65 -13.10
N ASN A 150 28.50 37.99 -13.67
CA ASN A 150 27.74 39.21 -13.39
C ASN A 150 26.57 39.02 -12.43
N LEU A 151 26.45 37.87 -11.76
CA LEU A 151 25.52 37.66 -10.65
C LEU A 151 26.04 38.40 -9.41
N PRO A 152 25.24 39.24 -8.72
CA PRO A 152 25.67 39.92 -7.49
C PRO A 152 25.99 38.86 -6.43
N SER A 153 27.24 38.87 -5.93
CA SER A 153 27.61 38.11 -4.75
C SER A 153 26.90 38.70 -3.53
N GLU A 154 25.96 38.02 -2.95
CA GLU A 154 25.50 38.32 -1.60
C GLU A 154 26.61 37.94 -0.62
N GLU A 155 27.21 38.97 -0.02
CA GLU A 155 28.19 38.84 1.08
C GLU A 155 27.50 38.15 2.28
N ILE A 156 27.99 36.96 2.64
CA ILE A 156 27.62 36.30 3.89
C ILE A 156 28.32 37.05 5.04
N ALA A 157 27.58 37.95 5.67
CA ALA A 157 28.00 38.58 6.92
C ALA A 157 27.91 37.54 8.06
N THR A 158 29.08 37.15 8.57
CA THR A 158 29.20 36.39 9.83
C THR A 158 28.80 37.29 11.00
N SER A 159 27.59 37.15 11.52
CA SER A 159 27.20 37.73 12.80
C SER A 159 26.95 36.63 13.83
N HIS A 160 27.51 36.88 15.01
CA HIS A 160 27.46 36.03 16.21
C HIS A 160 26.07 35.49 16.53
N MET A 161 25.99 34.18 16.81
CA MET A 161 24.81 33.50 17.37
C MET A 161 24.57 33.98 18.81
N PRO A 162 23.37 34.43 19.17
CA PRO A 162 22.88 34.37 20.53
C PRO A 162 22.19 33.05 20.78
N THR A 163 22.41 32.51 21.96
CA THR A 163 21.79 31.30 22.54
C THR A 163 20.25 31.36 22.43
N PRO A 164 19.56 30.28 22.02
CA PRO A 164 18.12 30.33 21.91
C PRO A 164 17.43 30.19 23.28
N GLU A 165 16.77 31.26 23.69
CA GLU A 165 15.72 31.17 24.72
C GLU A 165 14.54 30.34 24.18
N THR A 166 14.09 29.35 24.97
CA THR A 166 12.95 28.52 24.73
C THR A 166 11.65 29.33 24.73
N GLY A 167 11.31 29.91 23.60
CA GLY A 167 10.00 30.50 23.33
C GLY A 167 9.17 29.51 22.51
N LYS A 168 8.06 29.03 23.10
CA LYS A 168 7.03 28.23 22.41
C LYS A 168 6.41 29.07 21.29
N PHE A 169 6.89 28.89 20.06
CA PHE A 169 6.12 29.29 18.87
C PHE A 169 5.12 28.19 18.52
N VAL A 170 3.93 28.29 19.10
CA VAL A 170 2.76 27.63 18.53
C VAL A 170 2.33 28.48 17.33
N ALA A 171 2.84 28.14 16.16
CA ALA A 171 2.29 28.64 14.91
C ALA A 171 0.97 27.93 14.68
N THR A 172 -0.14 28.53 15.14
CA THR A 172 -1.47 28.20 14.65
C THR A 172 -1.54 28.58 13.17
N VAL A 173 -1.22 27.63 12.31
CA VAL A 173 -1.51 27.74 10.88
C VAL A 173 -3.02 27.59 10.74
N LYS A 174 -3.75 28.71 10.67
CA LYS A 174 -5.14 28.69 10.21
C LYS A 174 -5.15 28.10 8.82
N PRO A 175 -6.06 27.15 8.50
CA PRO A 175 -6.20 26.68 7.14
C PRO A 175 -6.59 27.88 6.27
N SER A 176 -5.69 28.27 5.40
CA SER A 176 -5.96 29.25 4.35
C SER A 176 -6.91 28.57 3.38
N ASP A 177 -8.14 29.07 3.28
CA ASP A 177 -9.06 28.77 2.19
C ASP A 177 -8.36 29.08 0.88
N SER A 178 -7.87 28.04 0.22
CA SER A 178 -7.11 28.12 -1.00
C SER A 178 -8.06 28.41 -2.15
N GLN A 179 -7.81 29.53 -2.77
CA GLN A 179 -8.38 29.93 -4.05
C GLN A 179 -8.29 28.80 -5.08
N GLY A 180 -9.45 28.40 -5.61
CA GLY A 180 -9.62 27.76 -6.91
C GLY A 180 -9.21 26.31 -7.03
N GLY A 181 -10.12 25.43 -6.94
CA GLY A 181 -10.42 24.13 -7.60
C GLY A 181 -9.31 23.18 -8.12
N ARG A 182 -8.05 23.51 -8.03
CA ARG A 182 -6.93 22.68 -8.52
C ARG A 182 -6.34 21.74 -7.48
N GLU A 183 -6.47 22.04 -6.20
CA GLU A 183 -5.93 21.23 -5.11
C GLU A 183 -7.05 20.95 -4.10
N ILE A 184 -7.20 19.68 -3.73
CA ILE A 184 -8.08 19.27 -2.65
C ILE A 184 -7.18 18.72 -1.54
N ARG A 185 -7.22 19.33 -0.36
CA ARG A 185 -6.50 18.86 0.83
C ARG A 185 -7.42 17.97 1.65
N LYS A 186 -7.03 16.70 1.83
CA LYS A 186 -7.72 15.74 2.67
C LYS A 186 -6.75 15.18 3.70
N LYS A 187 -7.13 15.21 4.98
CA LYS A 187 -6.36 14.59 6.06
C LYS A 187 -6.30 13.08 5.83
N MET A 188 -5.15 12.45 6.07
CA MET A 188 -5.02 11.00 5.97
C MET A 188 -5.78 10.34 7.11
N SER A 189 -6.46 9.22 6.82
CA SER A 189 -7.08 8.39 7.85
C SER A 189 -6.03 7.82 8.82
N PRO A 190 -6.42 7.52 10.07
CA PRO A 190 -5.54 6.90 11.06
C PRO A 190 -4.85 5.65 10.55
N LEU A 191 -5.63 4.75 9.95
CA LEU A 191 -5.10 3.53 9.33
C LEU A 191 -4.04 3.85 8.27
N ARG A 192 -4.27 4.85 7.41
CA ARG A 192 -3.29 5.25 6.37
C ARG A 192 -2.01 5.82 6.99
N ARG A 193 -2.12 6.58 8.09
CA ARG A 193 -0.94 7.08 8.82
C ARG A 193 -0.13 5.93 9.41
N LYS A 194 -0.78 4.95 10.05
CA LYS A 194 -0.11 3.78 10.63
C LYS A 194 0.57 2.91 9.58
N ILE A 195 -0.08 2.71 8.42
CA ILE A 195 0.53 2.01 7.28
C ILE A 195 1.77 2.76 6.79
N ALA A 196 1.69 4.09 6.64
CA ALA A 196 2.82 4.90 6.19
C ALA A 196 4.01 4.79 7.15
N GLU A 197 3.79 4.88 8.46
CA GLU A 197 4.82 4.68 9.48
C GLU A 197 5.48 3.31 9.37
N ARG A 198 4.70 2.23 9.29
CA ARG A 198 5.23 0.86 9.16
C ARG A 198 6.06 0.67 7.90
N LEU A 199 5.63 1.22 6.76
CA LEU A 199 6.38 1.13 5.51
C LEU A 199 7.70 1.91 5.57
N VAL A 200 7.70 3.10 6.18
CA VAL A 200 8.93 3.89 6.37
C VAL A 200 9.87 3.17 7.33
N THR A 201 9.36 2.64 8.46
CA THR A 201 10.16 1.85 9.40
C THR A 201 10.80 0.65 8.70
N ALA A 202 10.07 -0.11 7.91
CA ALA A 202 10.60 -1.26 7.18
C ALA A 202 11.78 -0.87 6.26
N THR A 203 11.67 0.28 5.58
CA THR A 203 12.75 0.75 4.67
C THR A 203 13.95 1.36 5.39
N GLN A 204 13.78 1.84 6.61
CA GLN A 204 14.85 2.42 7.42
C GLN A 204 15.60 1.37 8.27
N GLU A 205 14.86 0.36 8.77
CA GLU A 205 15.40 -0.66 9.66
C GLU A 205 16.05 -1.83 8.91
N ALA A 206 15.70 -2.07 7.65
CA ALA A 206 16.20 -3.19 6.86
C ALA A 206 17.14 -2.72 5.73
N ALA A 207 18.22 -3.48 5.50
CA ALA A 207 19.05 -3.32 4.31
C ALA A 207 18.40 -4.08 3.14
N MET A 208 17.29 -3.54 2.60
CA MET A 208 16.50 -4.24 1.59
C MET A 208 17.22 -4.39 0.26
N LEU A 209 17.24 -5.62 -0.25
CA LEU A 209 17.62 -5.96 -1.61
C LEU A 209 16.49 -6.78 -2.26
N THR A 210 16.37 -6.71 -3.58
CA THR A 210 15.41 -7.53 -4.34
C THR A 210 16.14 -8.35 -5.40
N THR A 211 15.88 -9.65 -5.41
CA THR A 211 16.37 -10.59 -6.42
C THR A 211 15.19 -11.13 -7.22
N PHE A 212 15.37 -11.31 -8.50
CA PHE A 212 14.32 -11.74 -9.42
C PHE A 212 14.62 -13.10 -10.04
N ASN A 213 13.56 -13.83 -10.35
CA ASN A 213 13.61 -15.03 -11.19
C ASN A 213 12.33 -15.06 -12.04
N GLU A 214 12.34 -15.88 -13.08
CA GLU A 214 11.15 -16.16 -13.87
C GLU A 214 10.76 -17.64 -13.75
N VAL A 215 9.47 -17.91 -13.84
CA VAL A 215 8.90 -19.26 -13.69
C VAL A 215 7.94 -19.57 -14.82
N ASP A 216 8.04 -20.78 -15.38
CA ASP A 216 7.08 -21.33 -16.32
C ASP A 216 5.85 -21.87 -15.57
N MET A 217 4.70 -21.28 -15.83
CA MET A 217 3.44 -21.62 -15.16
C MET A 217 2.68 -22.79 -15.85
N SER A 218 3.22 -23.38 -16.92
CA SER A 218 2.54 -24.35 -17.76
C SER A 218 2.01 -25.55 -16.98
N GLU A 219 2.85 -26.17 -16.12
CA GLU A 219 2.46 -27.38 -15.41
C GLU A 219 1.43 -27.09 -14.31
N VAL A 220 1.56 -26.00 -13.55
CA VAL A 220 0.54 -25.58 -12.57
C VAL A 220 -0.79 -25.25 -13.24
N ILE A 221 -0.77 -24.54 -14.38
CA ILE A 221 -1.98 -24.23 -15.15
C ILE A 221 -2.66 -25.51 -15.64
N LYS A 222 -1.89 -26.43 -16.19
CA LYS A 222 -2.37 -27.74 -16.67
C LYS A 222 -2.97 -28.56 -15.53
N LEU A 223 -2.21 -28.75 -14.45
CA LEU A 223 -2.64 -29.52 -13.28
C LEU A 223 -3.93 -28.96 -12.66
N ARG A 224 -3.99 -27.63 -12.54
CA ARG A 224 -5.18 -26.92 -12.07
C ARG A 224 -6.38 -27.18 -12.98
N LYS A 225 -6.22 -27.05 -14.31
CA LYS A 225 -7.27 -27.26 -15.31
C LYS A 225 -7.81 -28.70 -15.29
N GLU A 226 -6.92 -29.68 -15.20
CA GLU A 226 -7.28 -31.11 -15.19
C GLU A 226 -8.03 -31.53 -13.91
N ASN A 227 -7.76 -30.88 -12.79
CA ASN A 227 -8.31 -31.28 -11.49
C ASN A 227 -9.39 -30.34 -10.95
N GLN A 228 -9.65 -29.20 -11.61
CA GLN A 228 -10.56 -28.16 -11.09
C GLN A 228 -11.95 -28.67 -10.73
N ASP A 229 -12.59 -29.41 -11.64
CA ASP A 229 -13.97 -29.87 -11.45
C ASP A 229 -14.07 -30.86 -10.28
N ARG A 230 -13.15 -31.82 -10.21
CA ARG A 230 -13.07 -32.80 -9.11
C ARG A 230 -12.76 -32.12 -7.78
N PHE A 231 -11.93 -31.08 -7.81
CA PHE A 231 -11.58 -30.32 -6.59
C PHE A 231 -12.79 -29.55 -6.08
N VAL A 232 -13.55 -28.90 -6.97
CA VAL A 232 -14.80 -28.20 -6.61
C VAL A 232 -15.85 -29.18 -6.10
N GLU A 233 -16.05 -30.33 -6.77
CA GLU A 233 -16.98 -31.36 -6.35
C GLU A 233 -16.69 -31.88 -4.93
N ARG A 234 -15.41 -32.09 -4.61
CA ARG A 234 -14.99 -32.65 -3.32
C ARG A 234 -14.93 -31.59 -2.20
N HIS A 235 -14.48 -30.38 -2.47
CA HIS A 235 -14.14 -29.39 -1.46
C HIS A 235 -15.06 -28.16 -1.46
N GLY A 236 -15.91 -27.98 -2.48
CA GLY A 236 -16.83 -26.84 -2.59
C GLY A 236 -16.16 -25.51 -2.96
N LEU A 237 -14.84 -25.50 -3.24
CA LEU A 237 -14.07 -24.32 -3.57
C LEU A 237 -13.15 -24.55 -4.79
N LYS A 238 -12.74 -23.45 -5.41
CA LYS A 238 -11.85 -23.51 -6.59
C LYS A 238 -10.40 -23.64 -6.16
N LEU A 239 -9.64 -24.48 -6.85
CA LEU A 239 -8.20 -24.57 -6.72
C LEU A 239 -7.56 -23.31 -7.36
N GLY A 240 -6.96 -22.44 -6.57
CA GLY A 240 -6.28 -21.21 -6.99
C GLY A 240 -4.77 -21.43 -7.17
N PHE A 241 -4.07 -20.38 -7.65
CA PHE A 241 -2.61 -20.40 -7.73
C PHE A 241 -1.95 -20.15 -6.37
N MET A 242 -2.66 -19.49 -5.45
CA MET A 242 -2.08 -19.09 -4.17
C MET A 242 -1.70 -20.28 -3.30
N SER A 243 -2.48 -21.36 -3.31
CA SER A 243 -2.14 -22.58 -2.57
C SER A 243 -0.85 -23.25 -3.10
N PHE A 244 -0.64 -23.23 -4.43
CA PHE A 244 0.62 -23.72 -5.01
C PHE A 244 1.81 -22.88 -4.56
N PHE A 245 1.71 -21.54 -4.63
CA PHE A 245 2.78 -20.66 -4.18
C PHE A 245 3.00 -20.75 -2.66
N THR A 246 1.95 -20.86 -1.86
CA THR A 246 2.08 -21.06 -0.40
C THR A 246 2.83 -22.36 -0.09
N LYS A 247 2.49 -23.47 -0.74
CA LYS A 247 3.20 -24.75 -0.56
C LYS A 247 4.64 -24.69 -1.09
N ALA A 248 4.88 -24.03 -2.24
CA ALA A 248 6.22 -23.85 -2.80
C ALA A 248 7.10 -22.99 -1.89
N VAL A 249 6.56 -21.90 -1.33
CA VAL A 249 7.25 -21.05 -0.34
C VAL A 249 7.55 -21.85 0.93
N THR A 250 6.58 -22.58 1.47
CA THR A 250 6.77 -23.41 2.65
C THR A 250 7.90 -24.44 2.44
N HIS A 251 7.90 -25.12 1.28
CA HIS A 251 8.97 -26.05 0.91
C HIS A 251 10.34 -25.35 0.80
N ALA A 252 10.37 -24.17 0.18
CA ALA A 252 11.61 -23.39 0.03
C ALA A 252 12.13 -22.89 1.39
N LEU A 253 11.25 -22.47 2.32
CA LEU A 253 11.63 -22.09 3.69
C LEU A 253 12.22 -23.26 4.49
N GLN A 254 11.73 -24.48 4.29
CA GLN A 254 12.29 -25.69 4.88
C GLN A 254 13.68 -26.02 4.33
N ALA A 255 13.90 -25.76 3.04
CA ALA A 255 15.18 -26.03 2.38
C ALA A 255 16.23 -24.92 2.64
N VAL A 256 15.80 -23.68 2.95
CA VAL A 256 16.66 -22.52 3.19
C VAL A 256 16.21 -21.81 4.48
N PRO A 257 16.55 -22.38 5.66
CA PRO A 257 16.08 -21.90 6.96
C PRO A 257 16.55 -20.48 7.32
N GLU A 258 17.57 -19.96 6.66
CA GLU A 258 18.05 -18.59 6.82
C GLU A 258 16.95 -17.56 6.39
N VAL A 259 16.11 -17.93 5.42
CA VAL A 259 14.98 -17.11 4.98
C VAL A 259 13.80 -17.21 5.97
N ASN A 260 13.81 -18.21 6.87
CA ASN A 260 12.80 -18.38 7.93
C ASN A 260 13.36 -17.98 9.31
N ALA A 261 14.08 -16.86 9.38
CA ALA A 261 14.66 -16.34 10.61
C ALA A 261 14.31 -14.84 10.77
N ARG A 262 14.56 -14.25 11.92
CA ARG A 262 14.43 -12.82 12.18
C ARG A 262 15.56 -12.31 13.07
N ILE A 263 15.78 -11.00 13.02
CA ILE A 263 16.77 -10.34 13.88
C ILE A 263 16.06 -9.81 15.13
N GLU A 264 16.57 -10.18 16.31
CA GLU A 264 16.17 -9.60 17.60
C GLU A 264 17.41 -9.03 18.29
N GLY A 265 17.56 -7.71 18.28
CA GLY A 265 18.76 -7.05 18.78
C GLY A 265 20.00 -7.51 18.03
N ASN A 266 20.87 -8.28 18.70
CA ASN A 266 22.09 -8.87 18.13
C ASN A 266 21.97 -10.38 17.88
N GLU A 267 20.78 -10.94 17.99
CA GLU A 267 20.53 -12.38 17.84
C GLU A 267 19.76 -12.66 16.55
N VAL A 268 20.06 -13.81 15.95
CA VAL A 268 19.26 -14.37 14.84
C VAL A 268 18.40 -15.48 15.42
N VAL A 269 17.09 -15.30 15.30
CA VAL A 269 16.09 -16.25 15.78
C VAL A 269 15.54 -17.05 14.61
N THR A 270 15.97 -18.30 14.47
CA THR A 270 15.44 -19.24 13.46
C THR A 270 14.08 -19.76 13.90
N GLN A 271 13.11 -19.74 13.00
CA GLN A 271 11.74 -20.15 13.26
C GLN A 271 11.50 -21.54 12.65
N HIS A 272 10.84 -22.44 13.41
CA HIS A 272 10.53 -23.81 12.98
C HIS A 272 9.02 -24.01 12.78
N PHE A 273 8.34 -22.95 12.36
CA PHE A 273 6.93 -22.96 11.96
C PHE A 273 6.78 -22.15 10.67
N TYR A 274 5.69 -22.38 9.93
CA TYR A 274 5.53 -21.87 8.57
C TYR A 274 4.18 -21.16 8.42
N ASP A 275 4.07 -20.03 9.10
CA ASP A 275 2.91 -19.15 9.09
C ASP A 275 3.09 -18.07 8.03
N ILE A 276 2.34 -18.18 6.93
CA ILE A 276 2.56 -17.37 5.74
C ILE A 276 1.51 -16.26 5.64
N GLY A 277 1.96 -15.00 5.64
CA GLY A 277 1.12 -13.86 5.33
C GLY A 277 0.76 -13.82 3.85
N VAL A 278 -0.50 -13.60 3.53
CA VAL A 278 -0.97 -13.41 2.15
C VAL A 278 -1.61 -12.05 2.02
N ALA A 279 -1.04 -11.20 1.17
CA ALA A 279 -1.54 -9.84 0.97
C ALA A 279 -2.89 -9.85 0.24
N VAL A 280 -3.91 -9.25 0.85
CA VAL A 280 -5.27 -9.09 0.32
C VAL A 280 -5.59 -7.61 0.19
N GLY A 281 -5.95 -7.18 -1.02
CA GLY A 281 -6.42 -5.82 -1.27
C GLY A 281 -7.86 -5.63 -0.85
N THR A 282 -8.15 -4.54 -0.15
CA THR A 282 -9.50 -4.10 0.22
C THR A 282 -9.70 -2.62 -0.11
N ASP A 283 -10.93 -2.14 -0.09
CA ASP A 283 -11.25 -0.72 -0.30
C ASP A 283 -10.61 0.19 0.76
N LYS A 284 -10.37 -0.35 1.96
CA LYS A 284 -9.70 0.35 3.07
C LYS A 284 -8.16 0.32 2.97
N GLY A 285 -7.59 -0.52 2.09
CA GLY A 285 -6.15 -0.69 1.91
C GLY A 285 -5.71 -2.14 1.83
N LEU A 286 -4.39 -2.37 1.91
CA LEU A 286 -3.80 -3.70 1.89
C LEU A 286 -3.77 -4.29 3.31
N MET A 287 -4.29 -5.51 3.47
CA MET A 287 -4.18 -6.31 4.69
C MET A 287 -3.35 -7.56 4.41
N VAL A 288 -2.67 -8.09 5.43
CA VAL A 288 -1.82 -9.29 5.30
C VAL A 288 -2.23 -10.30 6.38
N PRO A 289 -3.37 -10.99 6.21
CA PRO A 289 -3.73 -12.10 7.09
C PRO A 289 -2.72 -13.23 7.00
N VAL A 290 -2.58 -13.99 8.09
CA VAL A 290 -1.57 -15.03 8.26
C VAL A 290 -2.22 -16.41 8.21
N LEU A 291 -1.86 -17.20 7.20
CA LEU A 291 -2.19 -18.61 7.10
C LEU A 291 -1.31 -19.40 8.07
N ARG A 292 -1.90 -20.09 9.03
CA ARG A 292 -1.18 -20.86 10.04
C ARG A 292 -0.81 -22.26 9.55
N ASP A 293 0.31 -22.78 10.02
CA ASP A 293 0.74 -24.17 9.82
C ASP A 293 0.69 -24.63 8.35
N CYS A 294 1.22 -23.81 7.43
CA CYS A 294 1.16 -24.07 5.99
C CYS A 294 1.90 -25.34 5.55
N ASP A 295 2.83 -25.84 6.35
CA ASP A 295 3.51 -27.13 6.16
C ASP A 295 2.56 -28.31 6.36
N GLN A 296 1.64 -28.22 7.30
CA GLN A 296 0.69 -29.29 7.66
C GLN A 296 -0.59 -29.25 6.82
N LYS A 297 -1.00 -28.08 6.34
CA LYS A 297 -2.23 -27.87 5.57
C LYS A 297 -2.13 -28.38 4.13
N GLY A 298 -3.21 -28.98 3.64
CA GLY A 298 -3.39 -29.30 2.23
C GLY A 298 -3.85 -28.10 1.39
N PHE A 299 -3.89 -28.29 0.06
CA PHE A 299 -4.31 -27.23 -0.88
C PHE A 299 -5.72 -26.71 -0.59
N ALA A 300 -6.66 -27.59 -0.23
CA ALA A 300 -8.05 -27.20 0.04
C ALA A 300 -8.18 -26.35 1.31
N GLU A 301 -7.42 -26.67 2.34
CA GLU A 301 -7.41 -25.91 3.60
C GLU A 301 -6.79 -24.52 3.39
N ILE A 302 -5.68 -24.44 2.66
CA ILE A 302 -5.03 -23.17 2.32
C ILE A 302 -5.97 -22.28 1.48
N GLU A 303 -6.63 -22.81 0.44
CA GLU A 303 -7.57 -22.04 -0.37
C GLU A 303 -8.80 -21.63 0.47
N GLY A 304 -9.29 -22.49 1.36
CA GLY A 304 -10.38 -22.18 2.28
C GLY A 304 -10.05 -21.01 3.21
N ASP A 305 -8.86 -21.03 3.81
CA ASP A 305 -8.37 -19.96 4.67
C ASP A 305 -8.24 -18.64 3.91
N ILE A 306 -7.65 -18.66 2.69
CA ILE A 306 -7.51 -17.48 1.84
C ILE A 306 -8.88 -16.87 1.52
N ILE A 307 -9.86 -17.69 1.15
CA ILE A 307 -11.23 -17.23 0.85
C ILE A 307 -11.89 -16.64 2.11
N SER A 308 -11.72 -17.31 3.26
CA SER A 308 -12.25 -16.86 4.55
C SER A 308 -11.67 -15.49 4.93
N TYR A 309 -10.35 -15.35 4.88
CA TYR A 309 -9.69 -14.07 5.17
C TYR A 309 -10.02 -12.97 4.16
N ALA A 310 -10.13 -13.31 2.87
CA ALA A 310 -10.55 -12.33 1.86
C ALA A 310 -11.99 -11.84 2.07
N LYS A 311 -12.87 -12.70 2.60
CA LYS A 311 -14.23 -12.32 3.00
C LYS A 311 -14.20 -11.46 4.27
N ALA A 312 -13.52 -11.92 5.32
CA ALA A 312 -13.39 -11.18 6.58
C ALA A 312 -12.78 -9.78 6.37
N ALA A 313 -11.80 -9.67 5.46
CA ALA A 313 -11.17 -8.39 5.14
C ALA A 313 -12.13 -7.40 4.45
N ARG A 314 -13.01 -7.89 3.58
CA ARG A 314 -14.08 -7.06 2.95
C ARG A 314 -15.16 -6.68 3.95
N ASP A 315 -15.55 -7.64 4.81
CA ASP A 315 -16.58 -7.43 5.82
C ASP A 315 -16.07 -6.61 7.03
N GLY A 316 -14.76 -6.32 7.09
CA GLY A 316 -14.13 -5.56 8.19
C GLY A 316 -14.04 -6.32 9.50
N THR A 317 -14.13 -7.66 9.48
CA THR A 317 -14.19 -8.55 10.66
C THR A 317 -12.87 -9.25 10.99
N VAL A 318 -11.77 -8.89 10.27
CA VAL A 318 -10.42 -9.44 10.52
C VAL A 318 -9.97 -9.03 11.93
N GLN A 319 -9.54 -10.02 12.72
CA GLN A 319 -9.03 -9.80 14.05
C GLN A 319 -7.53 -9.44 14.01
N MET A 320 -7.05 -8.71 15.03
CA MET A 320 -5.62 -8.36 15.12
C MET A 320 -4.73 -9.61 15.21
N SER A 321 -5.20 -10.68 15.85
CA SER A 321 -4.51 -11.98 15.91
C SER A 321 -4.28 -12.61 14.53
N ASP A 322 -5.16 -12.32 13.56
CA ASP A 322 -5.06 -12.85 12.20
C ASP A 322 -3.96 -12.17 11.38
N LEU A 323 -3.52 -10.98 11.80
CA LEU A 323 -2.51 -10.16 11.13
C LEU A 323 -1.12 -10.25 11.76
N GLN A 324 -0.95 -11.01 12.85
CA GLN A 324 0.29 -11.10 13.61
C GLN A 324 0.93 -12.49 13.54
N GLY A 325 2.23 -12.58 13.79
CA GLY A 325 2.95 -13.85 13.97
C GLY A 325 3.35 -14.57 12.67
N GLY A 326 3.12 -13.97 11.50
CA GLY A 326 3.62 -14.55 10.23
C GLY A 326 5.13 -14.46 10.11
N VAL A 327 5.74 -15.45 9.45
CA VAL A 327 7.20 -15.54 9.25
C VAL A 327 7.65 -15.03 7.89
N PHE A 328 6.77 -15.06 6.91
CA PHE A 328 7.02 -14.69 5.52
C PHE A 328 5.75 -14.13 4.89
N THR A 329 5.86 -13.29 3.87
CA THR A 329 4.70 -12.73 3.18
C THR A 329 4.72 -13.03 1.68
N ILE A 330 3.55 -13.35 1.11
CA ILE A 330 3.33 -13.43 -0.34
C ILE A 330 2.40 -12.29 -0.76
N SER A 331 2.83 -11.49 -1.73
CA SER A 331 2.02 -10.41 -2.32
C SER A 331 1.79 -10.68 -3.80
N ASN A 332 0.56 -10.51 -4.30
CA ASN A 332 0.21 -10.75 -5.69
C ASN A 332 -0.22 -9.44 -6.38
N GLY A 333 0.73 -8.81 -7.06
CA GLY A 333 0.49 -7.65 -7.93
C GLY A 333 -0.02 -8.02 -9.33
N GLY A 334 0.07 -9.29 -9.72
CA GLY A 334 -0.33 -9.78 -11.04
C GLY A 334 -1.81 -9.62 -11.33
N ILE A 335 -2.67 -9.68 -10.31
CA ILE A 335 -4.12 -9.44 -10.43
C ILE A 335 -4.45 -8.02 -10.90
N TYR A 336 -3.54 -7.06 -10.68
CA TYR A 336 -3.64 -5.67 -11.11
C TYR A 336 -2.86 -5.40 -12.41
N GLY A 337 -2.25 -6.45 -13.02
CA GLY A 337 -1.47 -6.33 -14.25
C GLY A 337 -0.01 -5.94 -14.04
N SER A 338 0.53 -5.97 -12.81
CA SER A 338 1.95 -5.68 -12.57
C SER A 338 2.85 -6.67 -13.28
N MET A 339 3.77 -6.18 -14.11
CA MET A 339 4.80 -7.00 -14.75
C MET A 339 5.93 -7.33 -13.78
N LEU A 340 6.38 -6.35 -13.00
CA LEU A 340 7.51 -6.46 -12.08
C LEU A 340 7.44 -5.34 -11.04
N SER A 341 7.76 -5.65 -9.80
CA SER A 341 7.88 -4.68 -8.70
C SER A 341 8.90 -5.17 -7.68
N THR A 342 9.39 -4.26 -6.84
CA THR A 342 10.25 -4.53 -5.69
C THR A 342 9.42 -4.33 -4.42
N PRO A 343 8.75 -5.37 -3.88
CA PRO A 343 7.87 -5.22 -2.73
C PRO A 343 8.67 -4.81 -1.48
N ILE A 344 8.05 -3.98 -0.62
CA ILE A 344 8.60 -3.66 0.70
C ILE A 344 8.30 -4.81 1.64
N ILE A 345 9.26 -5.23 2.46
CA ILE A 345 9.07 -6.31 3.43
C ILE A 345 8.01 -5.93 4.48
N ASN A 346 7.31 -6.94 5.02
CA ASN A 346 6.39 -6.76 6.14
C ASN A 346 7.19 -6.92 7.46
N TYR A 347 7.91 -5.86 7.83
CA TYR A 347 8.77 -5.87 9.02
C TYR A 347 7.99 -6.30 10.29
N PRO A 348 8.55 -7.17 11.17
CA PRO A 348 9.94 -7.65 11.25
C PRO A 348 10.24 -8.95 10.47
N GLN A 349 9.37 -9.37 9.53
CA GLN A 349 9.66 -10.51 8.66
C GLN A 349 10.88 -10.22 7.79
N PRO A 350 11.74 -11.24 7.53
CA PRO A 350 12.99 -11.05 6.81
C PRO A 350 12.80 -10.89 5.29
N ALA A 351 11.69 -11.39 4.74
CA ALA A 351 11.48 -11.42 3.29
C ALA A 351 10.00 -11.42 2.88
N ILE A 352 9.77 -11.06 1.62
CA ILE A 352 8.49 -11.05 0.94
C ILE A 352 8.65 -11.53 -0.51
N LEU A 353 7.75 -12.41 -0.97
CA LEU A 353 7.66 -12.84 -2.36
C LEU A 353 6.58 -12.04 -3.09
N GLY A 354 6.97 -11.32 -4.12
CA GLY A 354 6.06 -10.66 -5.07
C GLY A 354 5.76 -11.55 -6.26
N LEU A 355 4.49 -11.81 -6.50
CA LEU A 355 3.97 -12.48 -7.70
C LEU A 355 3.46 -11.45 -8.68
N HIS A 356 3.65 -11.71 -9.97
CA HIS A 356 3.31 -10.78 -11.04
C HIS A 356 2.37 -11.42 -12.06
N ASN A 357 2.03 -10.69 -13.13
CA ASN A 357 1.14 -11.19 -14.15
C ASN A 357 1.75 -12.40 -14.93
N ILE A 358 0.88 -13.30 -15.35
CA ILE A 358 1.25 -14.38 -16.26
C ILE A 358 1.09 -13.87 -17.68
N THR A 359 2.17 -13.92 -18.44
CA THR A 359 2.19 -13.43 -19.83
C THR A 359 2.83 -14.49 -20.74
N GLU A 360 2.21 -14.75 -21.88
CA GLU A 360 2.85 -15.61 -22.89
C GLU A 360 4.10 -14.95 -23.44
N ARG A 361 5.21 -15.68 -23.38
CA ARG A 361 6.52 -15.24 -23.85
C ARG A 361 7.20 -16.29 -24.71
N ALA A 362 7.98 -15.84 -25.67
CA ALA A 362 8.88 -16.71 -26.42
C ALA A 362 10.10 -17.03 -25.52
N VAL A 363 10.25 -18.30 -25.18
CA VAL A 363 11.40 -18.81 -24.40
C VAL A 363 12.10 -19.91 -25.18
N VAL A 364 13.38 -20.13 -24.87
CA VAL A 364 14.17 -21.20 -25.51
C VAL A 364 14.17 -22.43 -24.60
N ILE A 365 13.58 -23.53 -25.06
CA ILE A 365 13.56 -24.82 -24.37
C ILE A 365 14.17 -25.86 -25.29
N ASN A 366 15.21 -26.54 -24.82
CA ASN A 366 15.97 -27.56 -25.61
C ASN A 366 16.45 -27.05 -26.97
N GLY A 367 16.75 -25.75 -27.10
CA GLY A 367 17.20 -25.12 -28.34
C GLY A 367 16.10 -24.64 -29.28
N GLU A 368 14.82 -24.86 -28.92
CA GLU A 368 13.65 -24.41 -29.70
C GLU A 368 12.98 -23.21 -29.05
N ILE A 369 12.50 -22.26 -29.88
CA ILE A 369 11.71 -21.13 -29.41
C ILE A 369 10.26 -21.58 -29.29
N VAL A 370 9.75 -21.55 -28.07
CA VAL A 370 8.38 -21.96 -27.75
C VAL A 370 7.65 -20.86 -26.97
N ALA A 371 6.32 -20.75 -27.13
CA ALA A 371 5.51 -19.87 -26.31
C ALA A 371 5.21 -20.54 -24.96
N ARG A 372 5.45 -19.83 -23.86
CA ARG A 372 5.16 -20.30 -22.50
C ARG A 372 4.50 -19.20 -21.66
N PRO A 373 3.57 -19.56 -20.77
CA PRO A 373 2.99 -18.65 -19.78
C PRO A 373 4.02 -18.41 -18.67
N MET A 374 4.74 -17.29 -18.76
CA MET A 374 5.82 -16.93 -17.83
C MET A 374 5.32 -15.95 -16.78
N MET A 375 5.81 -16.10 -15.54
CA MET A 375 5.60 -15.15 -14.46
C MET A 375 6.95 -14.71 -13.88
N TYR A 376 7.10 -13.42 -13.58
CA TYR A 376 8.22 -12.95 -12.77
C TYR A 376 7.93 -13.13 -11.28
N LEU A 377 8.96 -13.57 -10.57
CA LEU A 377 9.01 -13.63 -9.11
C LEU A 377 10.02 -12.60 -8.62
N ALA A 378 9.65 -11.84 -7.60
CA ALA A 378 10.53 -10.89 -6.93
C ALA A 378 10.63 -11.27 -5.45
N LEU A 379 11.82 -11.55 -4.95
CA LEU A 379 12.09 -11.73 -3.53
C LEU A 379 12.78 -10.49 -3.00
N SER A 380 12.08 -9.68 -2.19
CA SER A 380 12.72 -8.64 -1.39
C SER A 380 13.04 -9.19 -0.02
N TYR A 381 14.22 -8.87 0.49
CA TYR A 381 14.74 -9.43 1.74
C TYR A 381 15.69 -8.46 2.45
N ASP A 382 15.84 -8.69 3.76
CA ASP A 382 16.81 -7.96 4.58
C ASP A 382 18.19 -8.56 4.41
N HIS A 383 19.09 -7.86 3.71
CA HIS A 383 20.44 -8.33 3.40
C HIS A 383 21.36 -8.34 4.62
N ARG A 384 20.91 -7.88 5.78
CA ARG A 384 21.63 -8.08 7.06
C ARG A 384 21.54 -9.52 7.54
N LEU A 385 20.53 -10.28 7.08
CA LEU A 385 20.23 -11.64 7.51
C LEU A 385 20.38 -12.65 6.36
N ILE A 386 19.95 -12.29 5.17
CA ILE A 386 19.87 -13.18 4.00
C ILE A 386 20.87 -12.70 2.96
N ASP A 387 21.84 -13.53 2.62
CA ASP A 387 22.81 -13.24 1.56
C ASP A 387 22.27 -13.60 0.18
N GLY A 388 22.97 -13.15 -0.87
CA GLY A 388 22.55 -13.38 -2.24
C GLY A 388 22.44 -14.86 -2.64
N LYS A 389 23.27 -15.73 -2.04
CA LYS A 389 23.22 -17.16 -2.28
C LYS A 389 21.92 -17.78 -1.74
N GLU A 390 21.55 -17.48 -0.52
CA GLU A 390 20.35 -17.97 0.14
C GLU A 390 19.09 -17.44 -0.59
N ALA A 391 19.08 -16.15 -0.93
CA ALA A 391 17.98 -15.52 -1.68
C ALA A 391 17.74 -16.16 -3.05
N VAL A 392 18.83 -16.37 -3.82
CA VAL A 392 18.74 -17.01 -5.13
C VAL A 392 18.35 -18.48 -5.00
N THR A 393 18.92 -19.21 -4.02
CA THR A 393 18.58 -20.62 -3.77
C THR A 393 17.11 -20.76 -3.39
N PHE A 394 16.58 -19.88 -2.54
CA PHE A 394 15.16 -19.84 -2.18
C PHE A 394 14.26 -19.66 -3.43
N LEU A 395 14.56 -18.67 -4.28
CA LEU A 395 13.80 -18.45 -5.52
C LEU A 395 13.87 -19.63 -6.47
N VAL A 396 15.03 -20.29 -6.58
CA VAL A 396 15.19 -21.51 -7.39
C VAL A 396 14.32 -22.62 -6.84
N LYS A 397 14.26 -22.82 -5.50
CA LYS A 397 13.39 -23.83 -4.87
C LYS A 397 11.91 -23.55 -5.13
N VAL A 398 11.47 -22.28 -5.04
CA VAL A 398 10.10 -21.88 -5.39
C VAL A 398 9.81 -22.15 -6.86
N LYS A 399 10.73 -21.77 -7.76
CA LYS A 399 10.64 -22.04 -9.20
C LYS A 399 10.49 -23.53 -9.48
N GLU A 400 11.41 -24.37 -8.98
CA GLU A 400 11.39 -25.82 -9.15
C GLU A 400 10.06 -26.44 -8.73
N ALA A 401 9.51 -25.99 -7.58
CA ALA A 401 8.23 -26.49 -7.05
C ALA A 401 7.01 -26.06 -7.89
N ILE A 402 7.07 -24.93 -8.56
CA ILE A 402 6.00 -24.46 -9.47
C ILE A 402 6.13 -25.10 -10.85
N GLU A 403 7.33 -25.25 -11.39
CA GLU A 403 7.57 -25.88 -12.70
C GLU A 403 7.36 -27.40 -12.65
N ASP A 404 7.57 -28.03 -11.48
CA ASP A 404 7.28 -29.45 -11.24
C ASP A 404 6.48 -29.62 -9.91
N PRO A 405 5.15 -29.39 -9.94
CA PRO A 405 4.31 -29.48 -8.73
C PRO A 405 4.26 -30.86 -8.08
N ALA A 406 4.69 -31.91 -8.78
CA ALA A 406 4.75 -33.27 -8.22
C ALA A 406 5.75 -33.34 -7.05
N ARG A 407 6.80 -32.52 -7.07
CA ARG A 407 7.74 -32.39 -5.95
C ARG A 407 7.08 -32.04 -4.63
N LEU A 408 6.08 -31.14 -4.67
CA LEU A 408 5.31 -30.75 -3.47
C LEU A 408 4.49 -31.91 -2.88
N LEU A 409 4.10 -32.89 -3.70
CA LEU A 409 3.37 -34.08 -3.26
C LEU A 409 4.29 -35.13 -2.64
N PHE A 410 5.53 -35.22 -3.14
CA PHE A 410 6.50 -36.23 -2.69
C PHE A 410 7.47 -35.71 -1.63
N GLY A 411 7.47 -34.40 -1.37
CA GLY A 411 8.37 -33.76 -0.41
C GLY A 411 9.85 -33.82 -0.82
N ILE A 412 10.18 -33.69 -2.15
CA ILE A 412 11.51 -33.77 -2.72
C ILE A 412 11.90 -32.50 -3.49
#